data_900aad2f7508be53057c1246085fb034
#
_entry.id   900aad2f7508be53057c1246085fb034
#
_cell.length_a   1.000
_cell.length_b   1.000
_cell.length_c   1.000
_cell.angle_alpha   90.00
_cell.angle_beta   90.00
_cell.angle_gamma   90.00
#
_symmetry.space_group_name_H-M   'P 1'
#
loop_
_entity.id
_entity.type
_entity.pdbx_description
1 polymer ?
#
loop_
_entity_poly.entity_id
_entity_poly.type
_entity_poly.pdbx_seq_one_letter_code
_entity_poly.pdbx_strand_id
1 'polypeptide(L)'
;MGKIFYIMGKSASGKDRIYSLLVENKELNLKKLILYTTRPIRAGEEEGVQYYFTDDRRLQAFEAAGKLIEARAYHTVHGIWTYFTADDGQVDLSEGNYLGIGTLESYEKLKAYYGAEYVIPIYIQVEDGERLQLSLIHISEPTRLA
;
A
#
# COMPACT_ATOMS: atom_id res chain seq x y z
N MET A 1 -2.91 -21.18 2.95
CA MET A 1 -1.92 -20.10 2.90
C MET A 1 -2.60 -18.78 2.57
N GLY A 2 -2.28 -17.75 3.31
CA GLY A 2 -2.87 -16.44 3.08
C GLY A 2 -2.38 -15.77 1.82
N LYS A 3 -2.96 -14.61 1.54
CA LYS A 3 -2.65 -13.81 0.36
C LYS A 3 -2.43 -12.36 0.74
N ILE A 4 -1.71 -11.63 -0.10
CA ILE A 4 -1.60 -10.19 -0.02
C ILE A 4 -2.48 -9.63 -1.13
N PHE A 5 -3.56 -8.94 -0.74
CA PHE A 5 -4.44 -8.27 -1.69
C PHE A 5 -3.92 -6.86 -1.88
N TYR A 6 -3.57 -6.51 -3.09
CA TYR A 6 -2.90 -5.23 -3.36
C TYR A 6 -3.76 -4.35 -4.24
N ILE A 7 -4.20 -3.22 -3.67
CA ILE A 7 -5.12 -2.31 -4.35
C ILE A 7 -4.33 -1.28 -5.13
N MET A 8 -4.72 -1.10 -6.39
CA MET A 8 -4.13 -0.12 -7.29
C MET A 8 -5.23 0.64 -8.00
N GLY A 9 -4.89 1.80 -8.54
CA GLY A 9 -5.80 2.60 -9.32
C GLY A 9 -5.26 4.00 -9.51
N LYS A 10 -5.84 4.73 -10.46
CA LYS A 10 -5.47 6.12 -10.71
C LYS A 10 -5.94 7.01 -9.57
N SER A 11 -5.34 8.21 -9.49
CA SER A 11 -5.82 9.23 -8.57
C SER A 11 -7.30 9.48 -8.77
N ALA A 12 -8.01 9.76 -7.68
CA ALA A 12 -9.46 9.99 -7.67
C ALA A 12 -10.28 8.80 -8.17
N SER A 13 -9.71 7.59 -8.14
CA SER A 13 -10.46 6.37 -8.47
C SER A 13 -11.27 5.85 -7.27
N GLY A 14 -11.01 6.37 -6.08
CA GLY A 14 -11.66 5.89 -4.87
C GLY A 14 -10.90 4.76 -4.18
N LYS A 15 -9.67 4.47 -4.62
CA LYS A 15 -8.92 3.35 -4.07
C LYS A 15 -8.63 3.48 -2.58
N ASP A 16 -8.33 4.69 -2.12
CA ASP A 16 -8.04 4.91 -0.70
C ASP A 16 -9.27 4.66 0.16
N ARG A 17 -10.44 5.05 -0.34
CA ARG A 17 -11.69 4.81 0.36
C ARG A 17 -12.02 3.33 0.40
N ILE A 18 -11.81 2.64 -0.69
CA ILE A 18 -12.06 1.19 -0.75
C ILE A 18 -11.09 0.47 0.18
N TYR A 19 -9.84 0.89 0.20
CA TYR A 19 -8.84 0.34 1.13
C TYR A 19 -9.32 0.47 2.58
N SER A 20 -9.77 1.67 2.97
CA SER A 20 -10.25 1.90 4.33
C SER A 20 -11.45 1.05 4.68
N LEU A 21 -12.40 0.93 3.75
CA LEU A 21 -13.60 0.11 3.97
C LEU A 21 -13.25 -1.36 4.16
N LEU A 22 -12.29 -1.85 3.39
CA LEU A 22 -11.86 -3.25 3.50
C LEU A 22 -11.11 -3.51 4.81
N VAL A 23 -10.26 -2.57 5.22
CA VAL A 23 -9.52 -2.70 6.48
C VAL A 23 -10.48 -2.69 7.67
N GLU A 24 -11.52 -1.87 7.61
CA GLU A 24 -12.49 -1.74 8.70
C GLU A 24 -13.48 -2.90 8.77
N ASN A 25 -13.58 -3.69 7.71
CA ASN A 25 -14.50 -4.83 7.68
C ASN A 25 -13.89 -6.00 8.46
N LYS A 26 -14.33 -6.18 9.70
CA LYS A 26 -13.78 -7.19 10.59
C LYS A 26 -14.00 -8.62 10.13
N GLU A 27 -15.02 -8.86 9.32
CA GLU A 27 -15.29 -10.19 8.79
C GLU A 27 -14.19 -10.66 7.86
N LEU A 28 -13.53 -9.74 7.16
CA LEU A 28 -12.46 -10.07 6.25
C LEU A 28 -11.14 -10.36 6.98
N ASN A 29 -10.99 -9.82 8.18
CA ASN A 29 -9.82 -10.03 9.03
C ASN A 29 -8.51 -9.76 8.28
N LEU A 30 -8.46 -8.65 7.55
CA LEU A 30 -7.28 -8.27 6.78
C LEU A 30 -6.31 -7.48 7.66
N LYS A 31 -5.04 -7.85 7.59
CA LYS A 31 -3.98 -7.12 8.26
C LYS A 31 -3.39 -6.11 7.28
N LYS A 32 -3.06 -4.93 7.78
CA LYS A 32 -2.48 -3.89 6.93
C LYS A 32 -1.01 -4.18 6.65
N LEU A 33 -0.60 -3.99 5.41
CA LEU A 33 0.81 -3.99 5.05
C LEU A 33 1.33 -2.57 5.25
N ILE A 34 2.13 -2.35 6.28
CA ILE A 34 2.61 -1.03 6.66
C ILE A 34 3.92 -0.72 5.96
N LEU A 35 3.96 0.40 5.25
CA LEU A 35 5.15 0.86 4.56
C LEU A 35 6.04 1.70 5.48
N TYR A 36 7.28 1.86 5.07
CA TYR A 36 8.22 2.76 5.71
C TYR A 36 8.29 4.06 4.93
N THR A 37 8.63 5.14 5.61
CA THR A 37 8.89 6.41 4.94
C THR A 37 9.99 7.19 5.66
N THR A 38 10.80 7.90 4.88
CA THR A 38 11.79 8.83 5.43
C THR A 38 11.19 10.21 5.67
N ARG A 39 9.94 10.43 5.26
CA ARG A 39 9.20 11.65 5.54
C ARG A 39 8.99 11.81 7.04
N PRO A 40 9.15 13.02 7.57
CA PRO A 40 8.85 13.25 8.99
C PRO A 40 7.40 12.95 9.33
N ILE A 41 7.19 12.47 10.55
CA ILE A 41 5.83 12.23 11.05
C ILE A 41 5.07 13.55 11.13
N ARG A 42 3.79 13.51 10.79
CA ARG A 42 2.90 14.67 10.81
C ARG A 42 1.98 14.62 12.03
N ALA A 43 1.41 15.78 12.37
CA ALA A 43 0.43 15.83 13.44
C ALA A 43 -0.73 14.87 13.12
N GLY A 44 -1.14 14.12 14.14
CA GLY A 44 -2.22 13.14 13.98
C GLY A 44 -1.77 11.77 13.48
N GLU A 45 -0.51 11.64 13.12
CA GLU A 45 0.03 10.33 12.72
C GLU A 45 0.71 9.65 13.88
N GLU A 46 0.75 8.32 13.82
CA GLU A 46 1.39 7.51 14.85
C GLU A 46 2.33 6.49 14.20
N GLU A 47 3.46 6.25 14.84
CA GLU A 47 4.43 5.26 14.40
C GLU A 47 3.75 3.89 14.28
N GLY A 48 3.92 3.26 13.11
CA GLY A 48 3.38 1.92 12.88
C GLY A 48 1.90 1.86 12.54
N VAL A 49 1.24 3.02 12.41
CA VAL A 49 -0.17 3.08 12.00
C VAL A 49 -0.28 3.47 10.55
N GLN A 50 0.12 4.69 10.19
CA GLN A 50 0.15 5.11 8.79
C GLN A 50 1.41 4.59 8.10
N TYR A 51 2.54 4.74 8.79
CA TYR A 51 3.85 4.31 8.30
C TYR A 51 4.74 3.94 9.47
N TYR A 52 5.84 3.25 9.17
CA TYR A 52 7.00 3.23 10.03
C TYR A 52 7.90 4.38 9.60
N PHE A 53 8.09 5.37 10.46
CA PHE A 53 8.88 6.56 10.14
C PHE A 53 10.34 6.28 10.44
N THR A 54 11.22 6.50 9.47
CA THR A 54 12.61 6.08 9.57
C THR A 54 13.53 7.04 8.80
N ASP A 55 14.71 6.56 8.41
CA ASP A 55 15.71 7.35 7.71
C ASP A 55 16.37 6.54 6.59
N ASP A 56 17.26 7.20 5.85
CA ASP A 56 17.96 6.55 4.73
C ASP A 56 18.89 5.44 5.19
N ARG A 57 19.38 5.52 6.40
CA ARG A 57 20.28 4.50 6.96
C ARG A 57 19.55 3.17 7.06
N ARG A 58 18.31 3.20 7.54
CA ARG A 58 17.51 1.98 7.66
C ARG A 58 17.13 1.43 6.29
N LEU A 59 16.81 2.32 5.36
CA LEU A 59 16.54 1.92 3.98
C LEU A 59 17.73 1.16 3.40
N GLN A 60 18.93 1.70 3.57
CA GLN A 60 20.15 1.06 3.08
C GLN A 60 20.42 -0.27 3.78
N ALA A 61 20.10 -0.37 5.06
CA ALA A 61 20.27 -1.61 5.81
C ALA A 61 19.36 -2.71 5.26
N PHE A 62 18.11 -2.40 4.96
CA PHE A 62 17.22 -3.38 4.35
C PHE A 62 17.71 -3.79 2.96
N GLU A 63 18.18 -2.82 2.18
CA GLU A 63 18.69 -3.12 0.85
C GLU A 63 19.90 -4.05 0.93
N ALA A 64 20.83 -3.77 1.82
CA ALA A 64 22.03 -4.59 2.00
C ALA A 64 21.69 -6.00 2.46
N ALA A 65 20.63 -6.16 3.23
CA ALA A 65 20.19 -7.46 3.72
C ALA A 65 19.34 -8.24 2.71
N GLY A 66 19.05 -7.63 1.54
CA GLY A 66 18.20 -8.26 0.54
C GLY A 66 16.73 -8.28 0.93
N LYS A 67 16.32 -7.42 1.85
CA LYS A 67 14.95 -7.37 2.37
C LYS A 67 14.15 -6.17 1.89
N LEU A 68 14.75 -5.32 1.08
CA LEU A 68 14.02 -4.20 0.46
C LEU A 68 13.23 -4.73 -0.73
N ILE A 69 11.90 -4.61 -0.67
CA ILE A 69 11.04 -5.15 -1.71
C ILE A 69 10.80 -4.13 -2.81
N GLU A 70 10.47 -2.90 -2.45
CA GLU A 70 10.30 -1.81 -3.41
C GLU A 70 10.52 -0.47 -2.72
N ALA A 71 10.91 0.54 -3.48
CA ALA A 71 11.11 1.88 -2.96
C ALA A 71 10.75 2.91 -4.01
N ARG A 72 10.15 4.02 -3.57
CA ARG A 72 9.78 5.15 -4.42
C ARG A 72 10.25 6.44 -3.77
N ALA A 73 11.02 7.23 -4.51
CA ALA A 73 11.55 8.49 -4.01
C ALA A 73 10.83 9.66 -4.67
N TYR A 74 10.51 10.67 -3.88
CA TYR A 74 9.84 11.86 -4.34
C TYR A 74 10.66 13.08 -3.98
N HIS A 75 10.91 13.95 -4.96
CA HIS A 75 11.62 15.20 -4.75
C HIS A 75 10.63 16.25 -4.29
N THR A 76 10.83 16.76 -3.08
CA THR A 76 9.97 17.77 -2.50
C THR A 76 10.76 19.03 -2.18
N VAL A 77 10.06 20.11 -1.84
CA VAL A 77 10.73 21.35 -1.41
C VAL A 77 11.52 21.17 -0.11
N HIS A 78 11.24 20.12 0.63
CA HIS A 78 11.92 19.80 1.90
C HIS A 78 12.99 18.73 1.73
N GLY A 79 13.27 18.32 0.48
CA GLY A 79 14.24 17.27 0.18
C GLY A 79 13.59 16.05 -0.45
N ILE A 80 14.33 14.94 -0.46
CA ILE A 80 13.86 13.70 -1.05
C ILE A 80 13.22 12.85 0.03
N TRP A 81 11.96 12.49 -0.17
CA TRP A 81 11.25 11.56 0.71
C TRP A 81 11.05 10.24 -0.01
N THR A 82 11.40 9.16 0.66
CA THR A 82 11.28 7.81 0.11
C THR A 82 10.21 7.05 0.88
N TYR A 83 9.38 6.31 0.14
CA TYR A 83 8.42 5.36 0.70
C TYR A 83 8.86 3.98 0.24
N PHE A 84 8.89 3.02 1.14
CA PHE A 84 9.38 1.71 0.76
C PHE A 84 8.71 0.59 1.54
N THR A 85 8.74 -0.60 0.96
CA THR A 85 8.23 -1.83 1.57
C THR A 85 9.41 -2.72 1.85
N ALA A 86 9.48 -3.24 3.06
CA ALA A 86 10.57 -4.13 3.47
C ALA A 86 10.02 -5.42 4.06
N ASP A 87 10.78 -6.48 3.89
CA ASP A 87 10.48 -7.77 4.52
C ASP A 87 11.04 -7.73 5.95
N ASP A 88 10.25 -7.18 6.85
CA ASP A 88 10.63 -6.95 8.24
C ASP A 88 9.94 -7.93 9.19
N GLY A 89 9.32 -8.97 8.65
CA GLY A 89 8.62 -9.95 9.45
C GLY A 89 7.15 -9.65 9.68
N GLN A 90 6.64 -8.52 9.19
CA GLN A 90 5.22 -8.20 9.40
C GLN A 90 4.28 -9.10 8.58
N VAL A 91 4.75 -9.60 7.45
CA VAL A 91 3.94 -10.46 6.59
C VAL A 91 4.23 -11.92 6.90
N ASP A 92 3.23 -12.61 7.42
CA ASP A 92 3.28 -14.04 7.66
C ASP A 92 2.03 -14.67 7.03
N LEU A 93 2.22 -15.24 5.85
CA LEU A 93 1.11 -15.77 5.07
C LEU A 93 0.50 -17.04 5.69
N SER A 94 1.18 -17.65 6.66
CA SER A 94 0.60 -18.76 7.40
C SER A 94 -0.41 -18.28 8.45
N GLU A 95 -0.36 -17.00 8.81
CA GLU A 95 -1.21 -16.42 9.86
C GLU A 95 -2.45 -15.72 9.34
N GLY A 96 -2.50 -15.38 8.05
CA GLY A 96 -3.68 -14.72 7.53
C GLY A 96 -3.45 -13.96 6.23
N ASN A 97 -4.38 -13.08 5.92
CA ASN A 97 -4.37 -12.28 4.71
C ASN A 97 -4.00 -10.83 5.02
N TYR A 98 -3.39 -10.19 4.04
CA TYR A 98 -2.91 -8.82 4.17
C TYR A 98 -3.52 -7.95 3.08
N LEU A 99 -3.61 -6.66 3.35
CA LEU A 99 -4.09 -5.68 2.40
C LEU A 99 -3.06 -4.58 2.25
N GLY A 100 -2.63 -4.35 1.01
CA GLY A 100 -1.74 -3.25 0.67
C GLY A 100 -2.36 -2.36 -0.37
N ILE A 101 -1.76 -1.19 -0.57
CA ILE A 101 -2.22 -0.23 -1.56
C ILE A 101 -0.98 0.46 -2.15
N GLY A 102 -0.98 0.67 -3.45
CA GLY A 102 0.15 1.30 -4.09
C GLY A 102 0.00 1.40 -5.59
N THR A 103 1.12 1.36 -6.28
CA THR A 103 1.21 1.54 -7.72
C THR A 103 1.42 0.20 -8.42
N LEU A 104 1.25 0.20 -9.75
CA LEU A 104 1.54 -0.99 -10.54
C LEU A 104 3.01 -1.42 -10.38
N GLU A 105 3.92 -0.46 -10.33
CA GLU A 105 5.34 -0.79 -10.15
C GLU A 105 5.60 -1.49 -8.82
N SER A 106 5.00 -0.99 -7.74
CA SER A 106 5.18 -1.62 -6.44
C SER A 106 4.53 -3.00 -6.39
N TYR A 107 3.39 -3.16 -7.06
CA TYR A 107 2.75 -4.46 -7.19
C TYR A 107 3.67 -5.46 -7.87
N GLU A 108 4.29 -5.08 -9.00
CA GLU A 108 5.17 -5.97 -9.73
C GLU A 108 6.34 -6.44 -8.88
N LYS A 109 6.88 -5.55 -8.06
CA LYS A 109 7.99 -5.90 -7.17
C LYS A 109 7.56 -6.80 -6.02
N LEU A 110 6.39 -6.57 -5.46
CA LEU A 110 5.84 -7.45 -4.43
C LEU A 110 5.56 -8.84 -5.02
N LYS A 111 5.01 -8.89 -6.22
CA LYS A 111 4.75 -10.15 -6.91
C LYS A 111 6.04 -10.92 -7.14
N ALA A 112 7.10 -10.24 -7.54
CA ALA A 112 8.39 -10.88 -7.77
C ALA A 112 9.00 -11.41 -6.47
N TYR A 113 8.78 -10.71 -5.37
CA TYR A 113 9.36 -11.07 -4.08
C TYR A 113 8.62 -12.23 -3.42
N TYR A 114 7.29 -12.15 -3.31
CA TYR A 114 6.48 -13.14 -2.61
C TYR A 114 5.94 -14.25 -3.50
N GLY A 115 5.86 -14.01 -4.81
CA GLY A 115 5.30 -14.97 -5.75
C GLY A 115 3.92 -14.55 -6.25
N ALA A 116 3.68 -14.77 -7.55
CA ALA A 116 2.44 -14.36 -8.19
C ALA A 116 1.19 -15.01 -7.58
N GLU A 117 1.34 -16.21 -7.03
CA GLU A 117 0.21 -16.91 -6.42
C GLU A 117 -0.20 -16.33 -5.08
N TYR A 118 0.67 -15.53 -4.44
CA TYR A 118 0.39 -14.97 -3.13
C TYR A 118 0.05 -13.49 -3.15
N VAL A 119 0.30 -12.78 -4.25
CA VAL A 119 0.01 -11.35 -4.35
C VAL A 119 -1.10 -11.17 -5.38
N ILE A 120 -2.29 -10.84 -4.89
CA ILE A 120 -3.50 -10.75 -5.70
C ILE A 120 -3.75 -9.29 -6.05
N PRO A 121 -3.71 -8.92 -7.33
CA PRO A 121 -3.95 -7.52 -7.72
C PRO A 121 -5.44 -7.20 -7.71
N ILE A 122 -5.77 -6.01 -7.21
CA ILE A 122 -7.10 -5.46 -7.29
C ILE A 122 -6.97 -4.09 -7.90
N TYR A 123 -7.35 -3.95 -9.15
CA TYR A 123 -7.25 -2.69 -9.86
C TYR A 123 -8.61 -1.99 -9.89
N ILE A 124 -8.69 -0.82 -9.29
CA ILE A 124 -9.90 -0.02 -9.26
C ILE A 124 -9.94 0.80 -10.53
N GLN A 125 -10.91 0.53 -11.39
CA GLN A 125 -11.03 1.19 -12.68
C GLN A 125 -12.37 1.91 -12.75
N VAL A 126 -12.30 3.22 -12.93
CA VAL A 126 -13.48 4.09 -12.97
C VAL A 126 -13.33 5.06 -14.14
N GLU A 127 -14.41 5.30 -14.88
CA GLU A 127 -14.41 6.28 -15.96
C GLU A 127 -14.04 7.67 -15.43
N ASP A 128 -13.42 8.51 -16.27
CA ASP A 128 -12.94 9.81 -15.83
C ASP A 128 -14.03 10.67 -15.18
N GLY A 129 -15.23 10.69 -15.76
CA GLY A 129 -16.33 11.44 -15.18
C GLY A 129 -16.78 10.89 -13.85
N GLU A 130 -16.76 9.58 -13.70
CA GLU A 130 -17.12 8.93 -12.44
C GLU A 130 -16.09 9.19 -11.37
N ARG A 131 -14.81 9.27 -11.73
CA ARG A 131 -13.75 9.58 -10.76
C ARG A 131 -13.97 10.96 -10.12
N LEU A 132 -14.40 11.93 -10.91
CA LEU A 132 -14.69 13.25 -10.37
C LEU A 132 -15.84 13.21 -9.37
N GLN A 133 -16.88 12.43 -9.67
CA GLN A 133 -17.99 12.25 -8.74
C GLN A 133 -17.59 11.54 -7.48
N LEU A 134 -16.77 10.51 -7.60
CA LEU A 134 -16.31 9.75 -6.44
C LEU A 134 -15.48 10.59 -5.48
N SER A 135 -14.82 11.62 -5.97
CA SER A 135 -14.06 12.52 -5.10
C SER A 135 -14.96 13.49 -4.34
N LEU A 136 -16.21 13.66 -4.74
CA LEU A 136 -17.15 14.60 -4.14
C LEU A 136 -18.22 13.94 -3.28
N ILE A 137 -18.57 12.70 -3.59
CA ILE A 137 -19.65 12.00 -2.89
C ILE A 137 -19.17 10.62 -2.44
N HIS A 138 -20.00 9.95 -1.63
CA HIS A 138 -19.73 8.59 -1.24
C HIS A 138 -19.87 7.65 -2.42
N ILE A 139 -19.05 6.60 -2.42
CA ILE A 139 -19.14 5.55 -3.41
C ILE A 139 -20.42 4.77 -3.13
N SER A 140 -21.41 4.92 -4.00
CA SER A 140 -22.66 4.18 -3.89
C SER A 140 -22.85 3.21 -5.05
N GLU A 141 -22.13 3.45 -6.15
CA GLU A 141 -22.20 2.61 -7.33
C GLU A 141 -20.99 1.66 -7.41
N PRO A 142 -21.14 0.55 -8.09
CA PRO A 142 -20.04 -0.41 -8.19
C PRO A 142 -18.83 0.20 -8.85
N THR A 143 -17.68 -0.06 -8.27
CA THR A 143 -16.39 0.22 -8.87
C THR A 143 -15.89 -1.09 -9.47
N ARG A 144 -15.34 -1.01 -10.68
CA ARG A 144 -14.81 -2.22 -11.30
C ARG A 144 -13.55 -2.68 -10.61
N LEU A 145 -13.51 -3.97 -10.33
CA LEU A 145 -12.33 -4.63 -9.79
C LEU A 145 -11.79 -5.56 -10.86
N ALA A 146 -10.54 -5.36 -11.23
CA ALA A 146 -9.90 -6.18 -12.26
C ALA A 146 -8.71 -6.93 -11.71
#